data_8af93597c779a5e5bc4c56ae21cf69e3
#
_entry.id   8af93597c779a5e5bc4c56ae21cf69e3
#
_cell.length_a   1.000
_cell.length_b   1.000
_cell.length_c   1.000
_cell.angle_alpha   90.00
_cell.angle_beta   90.00
_cell.angle_gamma   90.00
#
_symmetry.space_group_name_H-M   'P 1'
#
loop_
_entity.id
_entity.type
_entity.pdbx_description
1 polymer ?
#
loop_
_entity_poly.entity_id
_entity_poly.type
_entity_poly.pdbx_seq_one_letter_code
_entity_poly.pdbx_strand_id
1 'polypeptide(L)'
;MLINNSYYIADVGFGDLPLQAFPITSIEATQIVFEKTGQFRAIFETSTTYLLQKLEETTWVTRYKAEFISRDIHDFDEMINYNTSHPESIFVKQLMITKPQHFGRATMSYNHLTLTKRYKKEQFAITRENYKEFLKSYFNLDVTILPLEK
;
A
#
# COMPACT_ATOMS: atom_id res chain seq x y z
N MET A 1 -9.55 -0.88 14.69
CA MET A 1 -9.99 0.22 15.60
C MET A 1 -11.49 0.08 15.83
N LEU A 2 -11.99 0.20 17.08
CA LEU A 2 -13.42 0.13 17.40
C LEU A 2 -13.93 1.54 17.70
N ILE A 3 -14.96 1.98 16.99
CA ILE A 3 -15.59 3.31 17.14
C ILE A 3 -17.11 3.09 17.13
N ASN A 4 -17.82 3.54 18.18
CA ASN A 4 -19.28 3.42 18.28
C ASN A 4 -19.80 2.00 17.96
N ASN A 5 -19.19 0.97 18.54
CA ASN A 5 -19.47 -0.45 18.31
C ASN A 5 -19.26 -0.94 16.87
N SER A 6 -18.59 -0.19 16.03
CA SER A 6 -18.22 -0.60 14.67
C SER A 6 -16.71 -0.72 14.53
N TYR A 7 -16.25 -1.76 13.85
CA TYR A 7 -14.83 -1.93 13.53
C TYR A 7 -14.44 -1.13 12.29
N TYR A 8 -13.29 -0.45 12.38
CA TYR A 8 -12.71 0.32 11.29
C TYR A 8 -11.29 -0.13 10.99
N ILE A 9 -10.93 -0.09 9.71
CA ILE A 9 -9.54 -0.19 9.26
C ILE A 9 -8.96 1.21 9.14
N ALA A 10 -7.76 1.40 9.67
CA ALA A 10 -6.89 2.55 9.39
C ALA A 10 -5.52 1.97 9.06
N ASP A 11 -5.26 1.76 7.79
CA ASP A 11 -4.01 1.17 7.30
C ASP A 11 -3.15 2.27 6.67
N VAL A 12 -1.93 2.41 7.14
CA VAL A 12 -0.97 3.41 6.67
C VAL A 12 0.26 2.80 5.98
N GLY A 13 0.33 1.47 5.89
CA GLY A 13 1.53 0.75 5.48
C GLY A 13 1.43 -0.02 4.18
N PHE A 14 0.27 -0.51 3.79
CA PHE A 14 0.12 -1.41 2.64
C PHE A 14 0.27 -0.72 1.27
N GLY A 15 0.17 0.59 1.22
CA GLY A 15 0.48 1.40 0.02
C GLY A 15 -0.67 1.63 -0.95
N ASP A 16 -1.44 0.63 -1.37
CA ASP A 16 -2.56 0.76 -2.33
C ASP A 16 -3.92 0.61 -1.64
N LEU A 17 -4.14 1.39 -0.60
CA LEU A 17 -5.35 1.38 0.22
C LEU A 17 -5.94 2.78 0.37
N PRO A 18 -7.18 2.91 0.86
CA PRO A 18 -7.78 4.20 1.18
C PRO A 18 -6.93 4.99 2.19
N LEU A 19 -6.88 6.30 1.99
CA LEU A 19 -6.20 7.24 2.90
C LEU A 19 -7.06 7.60 4.11
N GLN A 20 -8.30 7.15 4.17
CA GLN A 20 -9.23 7.37 5.27
C GLN A 20 -9.57 6.04 5.96
N ALA A 21 -9.89 6.11 7.25
CA ALA A 21 -10.43 4.97 7.95
C ALA A 21 -11.81 4.60 7.37
N PHE A 22 -12.11 3.32 7.25
CA PHE A 22 -13.39 2.85 6.73
C PHE A 22 -13.88 1.60 7.48
N PRO A 23 -15.23 1.40 7.54
CA PRO A 23 -15.80 0.35 8.36
C PRO A 23 -15.59 -1.03 7.75
N ILE A 24 -15.51 -2.04 8.65
CA ILE A 24 -15.64 -3.44 8.32
C ILE A 24 -17.11 -3.81 8.49
N THR A 25 -17.73 -4.35 7.45
CA THR A 25 -19.17 -4.62 7.42
C THR A 25 -19.47 -6.07 7.02
N SER A 26 -20.71 -6.53 7.20
CA SER A 26 -21.14 -7.77 6.57
C SER A 26 -21.21 -7.59 5.04
N ILE A 27 -21.25 -8.70 4.31
CA ILE A 27 -21.33 -8.66 2.84
C ILE A 27 -22.64 -8.00 2.37
N GLU A 28 -23.72 -8.21 3.10
CA GLU A 28 -25.05 -7.68 2.80
C GLU A 28 -25.16 -6.17 3.04
N ALA A 29 -24.41 -5.67 4.05
CA ALA A 29 -24.36 -4.26 4.42
C ALA A 29 -23.10 -3.56 3.94
N THR A 30 -22.48 -4.07 2.86
CA THR A 30 -21.21 -3.59 2.36
C THR A 30 -21.20 -2.09 2.10
N GLN A 31 -20.24 -1.40 2.71
CA GLN A 31 -19.91 -0.01 2.41
C GLN A 31 -18.72 0.05 1.46
N ILE A 32 -18.89 0.78 0.35
CA ILE A 32 -17.83 0.99 -0.63
C ILE A 32 -17.20 2.36 -0.37
N VAL A 33 -15.90 2.38 -0.24
CA VAL A 33 -15.10 3.61 -0.11
C VAL A 33 -14.49 3.94 -1.47
N PHE A 34 -14.72 5.17 -1.91
CA PHE A 34 -14.23 5.68 -3.19
C PHE A 34 -13.00 6.54 -2.96
N GLU A 35 -11.91 6.15 -3.57
CA GLU A 35 -10.63 6.86 -3.56
C GLU A 35 -10.14 7.13 -4.98
N LYS A 36 -9.14 8.01 -5.09
CA LYS A 36 -8.51 8.32 -6.39
C LYS A 36 -7.81 7.11 -7.01
N THR A 37 -7.46 6.12 -6.21
CA THR A 37 -6.81 4.88 -6.66
C THR A 37 -7.78 3.74 -6.94
N GLY A 38 -9.07 3.91 -6.65
CA GLY A 38 -10.10 2.91 -6.91
C GLY A 38 -11.20 2.83 -5.88
N GLN A 39 -11.93 1.74 -5.91
CA GLN A 39 -13.01 1.43 -4.97
C GLN A 39 -12.56 0.29 -4.05
N PHE A 40 -12.89 0.43 -2.77
CA PHE A 40 -12.48 -0.50 -1.73
C PHE A 40 -13.66 -0.87 -0.84
N ARG A 41 -13.57 -2.06 -0.26
CA ARG A 41 -14.47 -2.51 0.82
C ARG A 41 -13.72 -3.38 1.81
N ALA A 42 -14.23 -3.42 3.04
CA ALA A 42 -13.79 -4.38 4.04
C ALA A 42 -15.01 -5.16 4.55
N ILE A 43 -14.91 -6.47 4.53
CA ILE A 43 -16.00 -7.35 4.90
C ILE A 43 -15.55 -8.40 5.92
N PHE A 44 -16.42 -8.75 6.86
CA PHE A 44 -16.18 -9.91 7.70
C PHE A 44 -16.15 -11.19 6.85
N GLU A 45 -15.14 -11.99 7.05
CA GLU A 45 -15.07 -13.36 6.49
C GLU A 45 -15.60 -14.36 7.53
N THR A 46 -15.18 -14.16 8.78
CA THR A 46 -15.66 -14.91 9.96
C THR A 46 -15.86 -13.93 11.12
N SER A 47 -16.24 -14.44 12.31
CA SER A 47 -16.30 -13.62 13.52
C SER A 47 -14.93 -13.08 13.99
N THR A 48 -13.83 -13.66 13.52
CA THR A 48 -12.45 -13.34 13.95
C THR A 48 -11.56 -12.84 12.82
N THR A 49 -12.04 -12.84 11.57
CA THR A 49 -11.24 -12.45 10.40
C THR A 49 -12.03 -11.54 9.47
N TYR A 50 -11.31 -10.68 8.75
CA TYR A 50 -11.87 -9.83 7.69
C TYR A 50 -11.00 -9.81 6.44
N LEU A 51 -11.64 -9.50 5.32
CA LEU A 51 -10.99 -9.29 4.04
C LEU A 51 -11.03 -7.81 3.69
N LEU A 52 -9.90 -7.28 3.24
CA LEU A 52 -9.85 -6.01 2.54
C LEU A 52 -9.79 -6.28 1.04
N GLN A 53 -10.69 -5.65 0.30
CA GLN A 53 -10.84 -5.89 -1.13
C GLN A 53 -10.82 -4.59 -1.91
N LYS A 54 -10.27 -4.65 -3.12
CA LYS A 54 -10.31 -3.59 -4.13
C LYS A 54 -11.08 -4.06 -5.35
N LEU A 55 -11.90 -3.19 -5.92
CA LEU A 55 -12.57 -3.48 -7.19
C LEU A 55 -11.58 -3.34 -8.34
N GLU A 56 -11.37 -4.41 -9.08
CA GLU A 56 -10.61 -4.46 -10.33
C GLU A 56 -11.56 -4.83 -11.46
N GLU A 57 -11.73 -3.92 -12.40
CA GLU A 57 -12.75 -4.01 -13.45
C GLU A 57 -14.15 -4.24 -12.87
N THR A 58 -14.61 -5.48 -12.81
CA THR A 58 -15.91 -5.88 -12.27
C THR A 58 -15.81 -6.83 -11.07
N THR A 59 -14.58 -7.16 -10.64
CA THR A 59 -14.33 -8.20 -9.63
C THR A 59 -13.69 -7.62 -8.37
N TRP A 60 -14.19 -8.04 -7.21
CA TRP A 60 -13.59 -7.72 -5.92
C TRP A 60 -12.39 -8.63 -5.66
N VAL A 61 -11.19 -8.06 -5.68
CA VAL A 61 -9.92 -8.76 -5.45
C VAL A 61 -9.45 -8.51 -4.02
N THR A 62 -9.20 -9.59 -3.28
CA THR A 62 -8.68 -9.50 -1.91
C THR A 62 -7.24 -9.01 -1.94
N ARG A 63 -6.97 -7.93 -1.21
CA ARG A 63 -5.63 -7.36 -1.01
C ARG A 63 -4.92 -8.04 0.14
N TYR A 64 -5.63 -8.22 1.23
CA TYR A 64 -5.18 -9.03 2.35
C TYR A 64 -6.35 -9.53 3.20
N LYS A 65 -6.04 -10.53 4.02
CA LYS A 65 -6.85 -11.04 5.11
C LYS A 65 -6.18 -10.69 6.43
N ALA A 66 -6.96 -10.27 7.41
CA ALA A 66 -6.45 -9.97 8.74
C ALA A 66 -7.35 -10.52 9.84
N GLU A 67 -6.79 -10.64 11.02
CA GLU A 67 -7.44 -11.17 12.21
C GLU A 67 -7.72 -10.07 13.23
N PHE A 68 -8.77 -10.24 14.04
CA PHE A 68 -9.08 -9.36 15.17
C PHE A 68 -8.30 -9.77 16.43
N ILE A 69 -6.98 -9.87 16.29
CA ILE A 69 -6.08 -10.23 17.38
C ILE A 69 -5.20 -9.01 17.68
N SER A 70 -5.17 -8.61 18.94
CA SER A 70 -4.22 -7.59 19.40
C SER A 70 -2.81 -8.17 19.35
N ARG A 71 -1.88 -7.41 18.78
CA ARG A 71 -0.46 -7.77 18.65
C ARG A 71 0.39 -6.71 19.33
N ASP A 72 1.47 -7.16 19.97
CA ASP A 72 2.55 -6.29 20.41
C ASP A 72 3.59 -6.15 19.30
N ILE A 73 4.43 -5.11 19.37
CA ILE A 73 5.47 -4.90 18.37
C ILE A 73 6.47 -6.06 18.32
N HIS A 74 6.72 -6.70 19.43
CA HIS A 74 7.61 -7.87 19.52
C HIS A 74 7.08 -9.12 18.81
N ASP A 75 5.77 -9.22 18.58
CA ASP A 75 5.19 -10.29 17.75
C ASP A 75 5.68 -10.23 16.29
N PHE A 76 6.28 -9.10 15.89
CA PHE A 76 6.78 -8.86 14.54
C PHE A 76 8.31 -8.91 14.42
N ASP A 77 9.05 -9.13 15.51
CA ASP A 77 10.52 -9.05 15.54
C ASP A 77 11.17 -9.97 14.48
N GLU A 78 10.70 -11.21 14.34
CA GLU A 78 11.20 -12.14 13.33
C GLU A 78 10.98 -11.59 11.90
N MET A 79 9.80 -11.08 11.62
CA MET A 79 9.45 -10.55 10.30
C MET A 79 10.16 -9.22 10.02
N ILE A 80 10.35 -8.38 11.05
CA ILE A 80 11.16 -7.15 10.95
C ILE A 80 12.58 -7.51 10.57
N ASN A 81 13.21 -8.46 11.28
CA ASN A 81 14.57 -8.93 10.97
C ASN A 81 14.66 -9.53 9.57
N TYR A 82 13.68 -10.36 9.17
CA TYR A 82 13.64 -10.89 7.81
C TYR A 82 13.57 -9.77 6.77
N ASN A 83 12.63 -8.83 6.93
CA ASN A 83 12.40 -7.77 5.96
C ASN A 83 13.56 -6.77 5.85
N THR A 84 14.33 -6.58 6.92
CA THR A 84 15.43 -5.60 6.94
C THR A 84 16.78 -6.17 6.53
N SER A 85 17.00 -7.49 6.67
CA SER A 85 18.34 -8.07 6.51
C SER A 85 18.42 -9.36 5.69
N HIS A 86 17.31 -10.09 5.53
CA HIS A 86 17.37 -11.39 4.85
C HIS A 86 17.56 -11.22 3.34
N PRO A 87 18.54 -11.92 2.71
CA PRO A 87 18.83 -11.79 1.27
C PRO A 87 17.62 -12.09 0.35
N GLU A 88 16.71 -12.95 0.79
CA GLU A 88 15.52 -13.29 0.01
C GLU A 88 14.35 -12.31 0.21
N SER A 89 14.46 -11.35 1.14
CA SER A 89 13.44 -10.32 1.33
C SER A 89 13.34 -9.43 0.11
N ILE A 90 12.11 -9.17 -0.35
CA ILE A 90 11.85 -8.23 -1.45
C ILE A 90 12.30 -6.80 -1.10
N PHE A 91 12.24 -6.43 0.19
CA PHE A 91 12.65 -5.10 0.67
C PHE A 91 14.18 -4.93 0.66
N VAL A 92 14.94 -6.03 0.69
CA VAL A 92 16.41 -6.04 0.53
C VAL A 92 16.79 -6.11 -0.95
N LYS A 93 16.06 -6.91 -1.74
CA LYS A 93 16.35 -7.13 -3.16
C LYS A 93 15.93 -5.98 -4.07
N GLN A 94 14.88 -5.26 -3.70
CA GLN A 94 14.23 -4.30 -4.60
C GLN A 94 14.13 -2.90 -3.98
N LEU A 95 14.44 -1.90 -4.78
CA LEU A 95 14.05 -0.54 -4.46
C LEU A 95 12.55 -0.40 -4.70
N MET A 96 11.82 0.02 -3.67
CA MET A 96 10.42 0.41 -3.78
C MET A 96 10.15 1.61 -2.87
N ILE A 97 9.84 2.75 -3.49
CA ILE A 97 9.41 3.96 -2.80
C ILE A 97 8.01 4.27 -3.28
N THR A 98 7.06 4.36 -2.37
CA THR A 98 5.68 4.70 -2.73
C THR A 98 5.16 5.84 -1.87
N LYS A 99 4.37 6.73 -2.47
CA LYS A 99 3.77 7.87 -1.77
C LYS A 99 2.42 8.22 -2.39
N PRO A 100 1.37 8.43 -1.56
CA PRO A 100 0.13 9.03 -2.02
C PRO A 100 0.37 10.43 -2.61
N GLN A 101 -0.37 10.75 -3.66
CA GLN A 101 -0.34 12.03 -4.37
C GLN A 101 -1.76 12.57 -4.50
N HIS A 102 -1.89 13.89 -4.72
CA HIS A 102 -3.19 14.50 -4.97
C HIS A 102 -3.95 13.89 -6.16
N PHE A 103 -3.24 13.28 -7.11
CA PHE A 103 -3.82 12.61 -8.29
C PHE A 103 -4.01 11.09 -8.10
N GLY A 104 -3.50 10.49 -7.02
CA GLY A 104 -3.50 9.05 -6.76
C GLY A 104 -2.23 8.60 -6.04
N ARG A 105 -1.26 8.01 -6.75
CA ARG A 105 -0.03 7.48 -6.14
C ARG A 105 1.16 7.56 -7.09
N ALA A 106 2.34 7.85 -6.55
CA ALA A 106 3.62 7.66 -7.21
C ALA A 106 4.34 6.44 -6.60
N THR A 107 4.92 5.59 -7.42
CA THR A 107 5.76 4.46 -7.01
C THR A 107 7.02 4.42 -7.86
N MET A 108 8.18 4.39 -7.23
CA MET A 108 9.48 4.31 -7.89
C MET A 108 10.17 2.99 -7.54
N SER A 109 10.67 2.31 -8.55
CA SER A 109 11.56 1.17 -8.46
C SER A 109 12.92 1.51 -9.07
N TYR A 110 13.84 0.55 -9.21
CA TYR A 110 15.10 0.78 -9.94
C TYR A 110 14.87 1.12 -11.42
N ASN A 111 13.82 0.60 -12.03
CA ASN A 111 13.62 0.68 -13.47
C ASN A 111 12.60 1.72 -13.91
N HIS A 112 11.60 1.97 -13.07
CA HIS A 112 10.47 2.82 -13.46
C HIS A 112 9.94 3.67 -12.32
N LEU A 113 9.54 4.90 -12.65
CA LEU A 113 8.56 5.68 -11.91
C LEU A 113 7.18 5.36 -12.49
N THR A 114 6.27 4.90 -11.67
CA THR A 114 4.87 4.64 -12.04
C THR A 114 3.95 5.65 -11.35
N LEU A 115 3.21 6.42 -12.14
CA LEU A 115 2.14 7.30 -11.66
C LEU A 115 0.80 6.62 -11.87
N THR A 116 0.12 6.28 -10.78
CA THR A 116 -1.23 5.70 -10.79
C THR A 116 -2.26 6.80 -10.59
N LYS A 117 -3.10 7.04 -11.60
CA LYS A 117 -4.17 8.06 -11.61
C LYS A 117 -5.48 7.33 -11.86
N ARG A 118 -6.31 7.09 -10.81
CA ARG A 118 -7.52 6.26 -10.91
C ARG A 118 -7.20 4.89 -11.55
N TYR A 119 -7.66 4.68 -12.80
CA TYR A 119 -7.49 3.43 -13.56
C TYR A 119 -6.36 3.48 -14.57
N LYS A 120 -5.62 4.61 -14.66
CA LYS A 120 -4.50 4.78 -15.59
C LYS A 120 -3.18 4.70 -14.87
N LYS A 121 -2.22 4.01 -15.50
CA LYS A 121 -0.82 4.00 -15.07
C LYS A 121 0.03 4.61 -16.17
N GLU A 122 0.85 5.57 -15.78
CA GLU A 122 1.89 6.16 -16.63
C GLU A 122 3.24 5.70 -16.08
N GLN A 123 4.14 5.26 -16.95
CA GLN A 123 5.46 4.80 -16.54
C GLN A 123 6.55 5.59 -17.26
N PHE A 124 7.58 5.95 -16.50
CA PHE A 124 8.76 6.66 -16.96
C PHE A 124 9.98 5.83 -16.59
N ALA A 125 10.88 5.60 -17.55
CA ALA A 125 12.12 4.90 -17.26
C ALA A 125 12.99 5.71 -16.30
N ILE A 126 13.60 5.00 -15.36
CA ILE A 126 14.60 5.58 -14.43
C ILE A 126 15.96 5.50 -15.09
N THR A 127 16.67 6.62 -15.04
CA THR A 127 18.07 6.74 -15.47
C THR A 127 18.88 7.45 -14.38
N ARG A 128 20.20 7.42 -14.51
CA ARG A 128 21.12 8.15 -13.63
C ARG A 128 20.82 9.66 -13.62
N GLU A 129 20.43 10.21 -14.77
CA GLU A 129 20.20 11.65 -14.93
C GLU A 129 18.89 12.12 -14.31
N ASN A 130 17.84 11.26 -14.27
CA ASN A 130 16.49 11.69 -13.90
C ASN A 130 16.01 11.23 -12.51
N TYR A 131 16.64 10.22 -11.91
CA TYR A 131 16.09 9.64 -10.67
C TYR A 131 16.05 10.62 -9.49
N LYS A 132 17.04 11.52 -9.38
CA LYS A 132 17.09 12.55 -8.31
C LYS A 132 15.97 13.56 -8.45
N GLU A 133 15.66 13.97 -9.69
CA GLU A 133 14.53 14.84 -9.98
C GLU A 133 13.21 14.18 -9.58
N PHE A 134 13.02 12.90 -9.91
CA PHE A 134 11.84 12.14 -9.54
C PHE A 134 11.72 11.95 -8.01
N LEU A 135 12.82 11.64 -7.33
CA LEU A 135 12.85 11.57 -5.87
C LEU A 135 12.39 12.89 -5.23
N LYS A 136 12.91 13.99 -5.72
CA LYS A 136 12.55 15.32 -5.21
C LYS A 136 11.10 15.67 -5.50
N SER A 137 10.69 15.53 -6.76
CA SER A 137 9.37 15.99 -7.23
C SER A 137 8.21 15.19 -6.67
N TYR A 138 8.34 13.86 -6.59
CA TYR A 138 7.22 13.00 -6.19
C TYR A 138 7.29 12.54 -4.74
N PHE A 139 8.49 12.42 -4.16
CA PHE A 139 8.65 11.84 -2.83
C PHE A 139 9.16 12.85 -1.79
N ASN A 140 9.63 14.03 -2.25
CA ASN A 140 10.32 15.03 -1.43
C ASN A 140 11.55 14.45 -0.71
N LEU A 141 12.29 13.60 -1.41
CA LEU A 141 13.53 13.00 -0.94
C LEU A 141 14.72 13.63 -1.66
N ASP A 142 15.81 13.81 -0.91
CA ASP A 142 17.11 14.25 -1.41
C ASP A 142 18.16 13.25 -0.93
N VAL A 143 18.23 12.11 -1.62
CA VAL A 143 19.13 11.02 -1.29
C VAL A 143 19.79 10.46 -2.54
N THR A 144 20.98 9.87 -2.37
CA THR A 144 21.69 9.16 -3.44
C THR A 144 21.40 7.66 -3.34
N ILE A 145 20.96 7.07 -4.43
CA ILE A 145 20.72 5.63 -4.56
C ILE A 145 21.92 5.02 -5.28
N LEU A 146 22.88 4.48 -4.52
CA LEU A 146 24.17 4.01 -5.05
C LEU A 146 24.07 3.07 -6.27
N PRO A 147 23.14 2.11 -6.34
CA PRO A 147 22.97 1.28 -7.54
C PRO A 147 22.58 2.05 -8.81
N LEU A 148 22.00 3.25 -8.70
CA LEU A 148 21.62 4.09 -9.82
C LEU A 148 22.75 5.07 -10.25
N GLU A 149 23.81 5.16 -9.47
CA GLU A 149 24.99 5.99 -9.81
C GLU A 149 26.03 5.23 -10.67
N LYS A 150 25.86 3.92 -10.81
CA LYS A 150 26.71 3.06 -11.63
C LYS A 150 26.18 3.04 -13.06
#